data_ad117055060c633ec457641346a79c7e
#
_entry.id   ad117055060c633ec457641346a79c7e
#
_cell.length_a   1.000
_cell.length_b   1.000
_cell.length_c   1.000
_cell.angle_alpha   90.00
_cell.angle_beta   90.00
_cell.angle_gamma   90.00
#
_symmetry.space_group_name_H-M   'P 1'
#
loop_
_entity.id
_entity.type
_entity.pdbx_description
1 polymer ?
#
loop_
_entity_poly.entity_id
_entity_poly.type
_entity_poly.pdbx_seq_one_letter_code
_entity_poly.pdbx_strand_id
1 'polypeptide(L)'
;MKILYLHIGTTKTATTSIQRFLEQNNEVLKTKGYIYPASQHTYQNVNARRNGHFLVKNVTKSGGGRDHDLENKYLEEGYCMIAGLMENYDNVILSDEAIWHTSSYQYTDLFKNLKNRALQDGYQVKIIVYLRRQDAFYLSRW
;
A
#
# COMPACT_ATOMS: atom_id res chain seq x y z
N MET A 1 -13.36 16.34 -0.74
CA MET A 1 -13.62 14.87 -0.84
C MET A 1 -12.30 14.15 -0.59
N LYS A 2 -12.26 13.26 0.41
CA LYS A 2 -11.03 12.56 0.84
C LYS A 2 -10.78 11.32 0.00
N ILE A 3 -9.54 11.10 -0.44
CA ILE A 3 -9.20 10.02 -1.37
C ILE A 3 -7.95 9.28 -0.90
N LEU A 4 -8.07 7.96 -0.80
CA LEU A 4 -6.92 7.05 -0.69
C LEU A 4 -6.51 6.58 -2.09
N TYR A 5 -5.33 6.97 -2.54
CA TYR A 5 -4.70 6.44 -3.74
C TYR A 5 -3.87 5.22 -3.37
N LEU A 6 -4.21 4.06 -3.90
CA LEU A 6 -3.51 2.81 -3.65
C LEU A 6 -2.82 2.33 -4.92
N HIS A 7 -1.50 2.53 -4.99
CA HIS A 7 -0.66 2.03 -6.07
C HIS A 7 -0.25 0.58 -5.78
N ILE A 8 -0.74 -0.36 -6.59
CA ILE A 8 -0.61 -1.81 -6.35
C ILE A 8 0.40 -2.52 -7.27
N GLY A 9 1.14 -1.82 -8.06
CA GLY A 9 2.14 -2.39 -8.96
C GLY A 9 1.65 -2.37 -10.40
N THR A 10 2.04 -3.26 -11.27
CA THR A 10 2.64 -4.59 -11.09
C THR A 10 4.13 -4.55 -10.72
N THR A 11 4.74 -5.73 -10.43
CA THR A 11 6.19 -5.83 -10.30
C THR A 11 6.88 -5.49 -11.64
N LYS A 12 8.13 -4.99 -11.59
CA LYS A 12 8.91 -4.59 -12.79
C LYS A 12 8.28 -3.48 -13.63
N THR A 13 7.47 -2.61 -13.03
CA THR A 13 6.88 -1.41 -13.63
C THR A 13 7.39 -0.13 -12.97
N ALA A 14 8.66 -0.09 -12.58
CA ALA A 14 9.32 1.04 -11.92
C ALA A 14 8.71 1.43 -10.55
N THR A 15 8.08 0.49 -9.84
CA THR A 15 7.45 0.73 -8.52
C THR A 15 8.43 1.37 -7.54
N THR A 16 9.67 0.86 -7.46
CA THR A 16 10.74 1.43 -6.61
C THR A 16 11.05 2.89 -6.94
N SER A 17 11.07 3.25 -8.22
CA SER A 17 11.32 4.63 -8.66
C SER A 17 10.16 5.55 -8.28
N ILE A 18 8.92 5.07 -8.43
CA ILE A 18 7.72 5.80 -8.03
C ILE A 18 7.71 6.02 -6.51
N GLN A 19 7.96 4.99 -5.72
CA GLN A 19 8.00 5.07 -4.26
C GLN A 19 9.09 6.03 -3.78
N ARG A 20 10.28 5.98 -4.40
CA ARG A 20 11.37 6.91 -4.11
C ARG A 20 11.03 8.35 -4.46
N PHE A 21 10.41 8.56 -5.62
CA PHE A 21 9.96 9.90 -6.04
C PHE A 21 8.93 10.47 -5.06
N LEU A 22 7.93 9.69 -4.64
CA LEU A 22 6.89 10.11 -3.70
C LEU A 22 7.49 10.45 -2.33
N GLU A 23 8.41 9.62 -1.82
CA GLU A 23 9.12 9.86 -0.56
C GLU A 23 9.94 11.17 -0.63
N GLN A 24 10.74 11.35 -1.68
CA GLN A 24 11.61 12.53 -1.84
C GLN A 24 10.84 13.84 -2.03
N ASN A 25 9.64 13.79 -2.57
CA ASN A 25 8.79 14.94 -2.83
C ASN A 25 7.65 15.10 -1.82
N ASN A 26 7.69 14.40 -0.70
CA ASN A 26 6.58 14.37 0.26
C ASN A 26 6.25 15.77 0.82
N GLU A 27 7.24 16.62 1.06
CA GLU A 27 6.99 17.99 1.53
C GLU A 27 6.25 18.85 0.47
N VAL A 28 6.58 18.69 -0.80
CA VAL A 28 5.87 19.36 -1.90
C VAL A 28 4.45 18.78 -2.04
N LEU A 29 4.27 17.47 -1.88
CA LEU A 29 2.97 16.82 -1.89
C LEU A 29 2.06 17.38 -0.79
N LYS A 30 2.59 17.56 0.42
CA LYS A 30 1.84 18.13 1.56
C LYS A 30 1.29 19.51 1.25
N THR A 31 2.05 20.39 0.59
CA THR A 31 1.57 21.73 0.20
C THR A 31 0.39 21.68 -0.78
N LYS A 32 0.16 20.54 -1.42
CA LYS A 32 -0.91 20.28 -2.39
C LYS A 32 -2.05 19.44 -1.80
N GLY A 33 -2.04 19.19 -0.48
CA GLY A 33 -3.04 18.38 0.20
C GLY A 33 -2.88 16.87 0.01
N TYR A 34 -1.70 16.41 -0.42
CA TYR A 34 -1.34 15.00 -0.54
C TYR A 34 -0.32 14.61 0.53
N ILE A 35 -0.36 13.35 0.95
CA ILE A 35 0.70 12.79 1.79
C ILE A 35 1.08 11.37 1.34
N TYR A 36 2.38 11.10 1.30
CA TYR A 36 2.97 9.77 1.19
C TYR A 36 3.58 9.41 2.56
N PRO A 37 2.84 8.75 3.47
CA PRO A 37 3.32 8.51 4.83
C PRO A 37 4.46 7.49 4.83
N ALA A 38 5.34 7.57 5.82
CA ALA A 38 6.30 6.52 6.08
C ALA A 38 5.58 5.23 6.53
N SER A 39 6.19 4.07 6.27
CA SER A 39 5.69 2.80 6.81
C SER A 39 5.73 2.82 8.34
N GLN A 40 4.64 2.42 8.99
CA GLN A 40 4.57 2.35 10.46
C GLN A 40 5.31 1.13 11.01
N HIS A 41 5.49 0.10 10.18
CA HIS A 41 6.05 -1.18 10.61
C HIS A 41 7.21 -1.57 9.72
N THR A 42 8.15 -2.32 10.31
CA THR A 42 9.25 -2.95 9.59
C THR A 42 8.90 -4.41 9.31
N TYR A 43 9.08 -4.82 8.06
CA TYR A 43 8.83 -6.19 7.62
C TYR A 43 10.12 -6.80 7.08
N GLN A 44 10.32 -8.09 7.33
CA GLN A 44 11.48 -8.80 6.83
C GLN A 44 11.53 -8.77 5.29
N ASN A 45 12.66 -8.38 4.73
CA ASN A 45 12.89 -8.31 3.28
C ASN A 45 11.94 -7.37 2.50
N VAL A 46 11.28 -6.42 3.16
CA VAL A 46 10.43 -5.42 2.55
C VAL A 46 11.05 -4.04 2.68
N ASN A 47 11.13 -3.31 1.57
CA ASN A 47 11.63 -1.94 1.58
C ASN A 47 10.67 -1.03 2.36
N ALA A 48 11.21 -0.19 3.24
CA ALA A 48 10.44 0.75 4.07
C ALA A 48 9.58 1.74 3.27
N ARG A 49 9.88 1.96 1.98
CA ARG A 49 9.05 2.80 1.10
C ARG A 49 7.71 2.17 0.72
N ARG A 50 7.55 0.86 0.91
CA ARG A 50 6.31 0.13 0.66
C ARG A 50 5.34 0.33 1.81
N ASN A 51 4.81 1.54 1.93
CA ASN A 51 3.99 1.98 3.05
C ASN A 51 2.58 1.36 3.08
N GLY A 52 2.15 0.69 2.02
CA GLY A 52 0.89 -0.07 1.94
C GLY A 52 1.02 -1.54 2.35
N HIS A 53 2.21 -2.01 2.82
CA HIS A 53 2.46 -3.44 3.06
C HIS A 53 1.57 -4.07 4.13
N PHE A 54 1.08 -3.31 5.09
CA PHE A 54 0.15 -3.81 6.11
C PHE A 54 -1.14 -4.42 5.50
N LEU A 55 -1.54 -3.99 4.31
CA LEU A 55 -2.67 -4.56 3.58
C LEU A 55 -2.41 -5.98 3.06
N VAL A 56 -1.14 -6.35 2.90
CA VAL A 56 -0.74 -7.67 2.37
C VAL A 56 -0.90 -8.78 3.40
N LYS A 57 -0.93 -8.44 4.70
CA LYS A 57 -1.04 -9.41 5.79
C LYS A 57 0.01 -10.53 5.69
N ASN A 58 1.27 -10.17 5.66
CA ASN A 58 2.38 -11.12 5.58
C ASN A 58 3.40 -10.85 6.67
N VAL A 59 3.08 -11.28 7.89
CA VAL A 59 3.98 -11.22 9.05
C VAL A 59 4.36 -12.64 9.48
N THR A 60 5.64 -12.89 9.64
CA THR A 60 6.18 -14.21 10.01
C THR A 60 6.64 -14.21 11.46
N LYS A 61 6.33 -15.27 12.20
CA LYS A 61 6.87 -15.52 13.54
C LYS A 61 8.35 -15.84 13.49
N SER A 62 9.09 -15.56 14.56
CA SER A 62 10.52 -15.89 14.68
C SER A 62 10.84 -17.39 14.55
N GLY A 63 9.86 -18.27 14.82
CA GLY A 63 9.95 -19.73 14.63
C GLY A 63 9.41 -20.26 13.31
N GLY A 64 9.07 -19.38 12.36
CA GLY A 64 8.40 -19.72 11.10
C GLY A 64 6.86 -19.74 11.22
N GLY A 65 6.19 -19.70 10.07
CA GLY A 65 4.73 -19.59 10.00
C GLY A 65 4.21 -18.16 10.15
N ARG A 66 2.94 -17.95 9.82
CA ARG A 66 2.29 -16.63 9.86
C ARG A 66 1.87 -16.24 11.27
N ASP A 67 1.98 -14.95 11.57
CA ASP A 67 1.48 -14.35 12.81
C ASP A 67 0.19 -13.57 12.52
N HIS A 68 -0.94 -14.27 12.55
CA HIS A 68 -2.24 -13.69 12.21
C HIS A 68 -2.69 -12.59 13.19
N ASP A 69 -2.32 -12.69 14.48
CA ASP A 69 -2.69 -11.67 15.46
C ASP A 69 -1.93 -10.38 15.18
N LEU A 70 -0.64 -10.48 14.86
CA LEU A 70 0.18 -9.32 14.51
C LEU A 70 -0.21 -8.74 13.14
N GLU A 71 -0.57 -9.58 12.17
CA GLU A 71 -1.12 -9.13 10.88
C GLU A 71 -2.40 -8.31 11.04
N ASN A 72 -3.32 -8.77 11.88
CA ASN A 72 -4.57 -8.05 12.14
C ASN A 72 -4.32 -6.75 12.91
N LYS A 73 -3.42 -6.77 13.89
CA LYS A 73 -3.00 -5.57 14.62
C LYS A 73 -2.44 -4.52 13.65
N TYR A 74 -1.50 -4.89 12.79
CA TYR A 74 -0.89 -3.97 11.82
C TYR A 74 -1.90 -3.43 10.81
N LEU A 75 -2.89 -4.25 10.43
CA LEU A 75 -3.97 -3.81 9.55
C LEU A 75 -4.82 -2.73 10.20
N GLU A 76 -5.25 -2.91 11.45
CA GLU A 76 -6.06 -1.92 12.17
C GLU A 76 -5.27 -0.63 12.45
N GLU A 77 -4.01 -0.74 12.85
CA GLU A 77 -3.12 0.41 13.01
C GLU A 77 -2.94 1.18 11.69
N GLY A 78 -2.82 0.48 10.56
CA GLY A 78 -2.76 1.09 9.24
C GLY A 78 -4.05 1.82 8.86
N TYR A 79 -5.21 1.26 9.17
CA TYR A 79 -6.49 1.95 8.95
C TYR A 79 -6.63 3.18 9.85
N CYS A 80 -6.24 3.08 11.12
CA CYS A 80 -6.24 4.24 12.02
C CYS A 80 -5.30 5.35 11.53
N MET A 81 -4.13 4.98 11.02
CA MET A 81 -3.20 5.93 10.38
C MET A 81 -3.86 6.65 9.20
N ILE A 82 -4.50 5.92 8.28
CA ILE A 82 -5.18 6.53 7.13
C ILE A 82 -6.23 7.54 7.61
N ALA A 83 -7.09 7.14 8.54
CA ALA A 83 -8.15 8.00 9.08
C ALA A 83 -7.56 9.27 9.73
N GLY A 84 -6.54 9.14 10.57
CA GLY A 84 -5.87 10.27 11.20
C GLY A 84 -5.17 11.21 10.21
N LEU A 85 -4.54 10.66 9.16
CA LEU A 85 -3.93 11.48 8.11
C LEU A 85 -4.98 12.27 7.31
N MET A 86 -6.14 11.66 7.10
CA MET A 86 -7.25 12.32 6.40
C MET A 86 -7.89 13.46 7.19
N GLU A 87 -7.59 13.65 8.47
CA GLU A 87 -7.98 14.86 9.19
C GLU A 87 -7.27 16.11 8.65
N ASN A 88 -6.01 15.95 8.21
CA ASN A 88 -5.15 17.07 7.80
C ASN A 88 -4.87 17.13 6.29
N TYR A 89 -5.11 16.02 5.56
CA TYR A 89 -4.84 15.91 4.12
C TYR A 89 -6.07 15.38 3.38
N ASP A 90 -6.33 15.91 2.20
CA ASP A 90 -7.42 15.42 1.35
C ASP A 90 -7.05 14.11 0.64
N ASN A 91 -5.76 13.86 0.46
CA ASN A 91 -5.27 12.76 -0.34
C ASN A 91 -4.14 12.00 0.36
N VAL A 92 -4.36 10.71 0.62
CA VAL A 92 -3.34 9.80 1.15
C VAL A 92 -2.89 8.87 0.04
N ILE A 93 -1.58 8.68 -0.11
CA ILE A 93 -0.99 7.80 -1.13
C ILE A 93 -0.31 6.62 -0.44
N LEU A 94 -0.75 5.42 -0.76
CA LEU A 94 -0.08 4.17 -0.37
C LEU A 94 0.44 3.44 -1.60
N SER A 95 1.56 2.73 -1.44
CA SER A 95 2.16 1.96 -2.52
C SER A 95 2.74 0.64 -2.01
N ASP A 96 2.30 -0.45 -2.63
CA ASP A 96 2.91 -1.77 -2.45
C ASP A 96 2.58 -2.70 -3.62
N GLU A 97 3.62 -3.16 -4.33
CA GLU A 97 3.46 -4.07 -5.47
C GLU A 97 3.05 -5.50 -5.09
N ALA A 98 3.23 -5.92 -3.83
CA ALA A 98 2.77 -7.24 -3.39
C ALA A 98 1.25 -7.33 -3.33
N ILE A 99 0.54 -6.22 -3.24
CA ILE A 99 -0.93 -6.18 -3.28
C ILE A 99 -1.44 -6.78 -4.60
N TRP A 100 -0.76 -6.53 -5.71
CA TRP A 100 -1.10 -7.13 -7.01
C TRP A 100 -1.11 -8.66 -6.96
N HIS A 101 -0.09 -9.27 -6.36
CA HIS A 101 0.00 -10.73 -6.25
C HIS A 101 -0.98 -11.28 -5.22
N THR A 102 -1.17 -10.58 -4.12
CA THR A 102 -2.06 -10.96 -3.04
C THR A 102 -3.51 -10.98 -3.50
N SER A 103 -3.92 -10.02 -4.33
CA SER A 103 -5.29 -9.90 -4.82
C SER A 103 -5.69 -11.02 -5.78
N SER A 104 -4.71 -11.70 -6.43
CA SER A 104 -5.00 -12.70 -7.46
C SER A 104 -5.18 -14.14 -6.95
N TYR A 105 -4.71 -14.48 -5.73
CA TYR A 105 -4.64 -15.88 -5.31
C TYR A 105 -5.23 -16.24 -3.95
N GLN A 106 -5.27 -15.34 -2.96
CA GLN A 106 -5.62 -15.75 -1.59
C GLN A 106 -6.45 -14.74 -0.78
N TYR A 107 -6.67 -13.52 -1.28
CA TYR A 107 -7.28 -12.45 -0.48
C TYR A 107 -8.39 -11.74 -1.26
N THR A 108 -9.41 -12.51 -1.64
CA THR A 108 -10.63 -11.98 -2.28
C THR A 108 -11.30 -10.87 -1.47
N ASP A 109 -11.03 -10.83 -0.16
CA ASP A 109 -11.64 -9.87 0.75
C ASP A 109 -10.84 -8.58 0.95
N LEU A 110 -9.57 -8.47 0.48
CA LEU A 110 -8.77 -7.27 0.70
C LEU A 110 -9.49 -6.00 0.21
N PHE A 111 -9.88 -5.98 -1.06
CA PHE A 111 -10.54 -4.81 -1.64
C PHE A 111 -11.94 -4.59 -1.11
N LYS A 112 -12.66 -5.66 -0.78
CA LYS A 112 -13.97 -5.59 -0.13
C LYS A 112 -13.86 -4.97 1.27
N ASN A 113 -12.90 -5.44 2.08
CA ASN A 113 -12.65 -4.93 3.41
C ASN A 113 -12.17 -3.47 3.37
N LEU A 114 -11.25 -3.14 2.45
CA LEU A 114 -10.79 -1.77 2.24
C LEU A 114 -11.93 -0.85 1.83
N LYS A 115 -12.80 -1.29 0.92
CA LYS A 115 -13.99 -0.54 0.51
C LYS A 115 -14.94 -0.30 1.69
N ASN A 116 -15.23 -1.34 2.48
CA ASN A 116 -16.12 -1.21 3.63
C ASN A 116 -15.53 -0.24 4.67
N ARG A 117 -14.23 -0.34 4.96
CA ARG A 117 -13.54 0.58 5.86
C ARG A 117 -13.57 2.01 5.34
N ALA A 118 -13.30 2.21 4.06
CA ALA A 118 -13.36 3.52 3.43
C ALA A 118 -14.74 4.18 3.53
N LEU A 119 -15.81 3.38 3.38
CA LEU A 119 -17.18 3.86 3.56
C LEU A 119 -17.46 4.28 5.01
N GLN A 120 -16.98 3.51 5.98
CA GLN A 120 -17.13 3.83 7.40
C GLN A 120 -16.37 5.10 7.79
N ASP A 121 -15.15 5.27 7.29
CA ASP A 121 -14.25 6.38 7.63
C ASP A 121 -14.46 7.60 6.70
N GLY A 122 -15.37 7.54 5.73
CA GLY A 122 -15.78 8.69 4.90
C GLY A 122 -14.79 9.10 3.81
N TYR A 123 -14.02 8.16 3.24
CA TYR A 123 -13.14 8.43 2.10
C TYR A 123 -13.38 7.49 0.91
N GLN A 124 -12.87 7.87 -0.25
CA GLN A 124 -12.90 7.03 -1.45
C GLN A 124 -11.54 6.35 -1.68
N VAL A 125 -11.56 5.18 -2.30
CA VAL A 125 -10.34 4.47 -2.71
C VAL A 125 -10.21 4.52 -4.23
N LYS A 126 -9.03 4.95 -4.71
CA LYS A 126 -8.64 4.89 -6.13
C LYS A 126 -7.45 3.97 -6.28
N ILE A 127 -7.62 2.92 -7.07
CA ILE A 127 -6.57 1.96 -7.37
C ILE A 127 -5.76 2.47 -8.57
N ILE A 128 -4.43 2.48 -8.43
CA ILE A 128 -3.48 2.83 -9.49
C ILE A 128 -2.69 1.58 -9.86
N VAL A 129 -2.73 1.22 -11.13
CA VAL A 129 -1.99 0.07 -11.68
C VAL A 129 -1.20 0.53 -12.88
N TYR A 130 0.11 0.28 -12.88
CA TYR A 130 0.93 0.40 -14.08
C TYR A 130 1.13 -0.98 -14.70
N LEU A 131 0.74 -1.12 -15.94
CA LEU A 131 0.91 -2.36 -16.70
C LEU A 131 2.08 -2.20 -17.67
N ARG A 132 2.87 -3.26 -17.82
CA ARG A 132 3.94 -3.34 -18.80
C ARG A 132 3.53 -4.31 -19.89
N ARG A 133 3.93 -4.04 -21.14
CA ARG A 133 3.71 -4.97 -22.26
C ARG A 133 4.32 -6.33 -21.93
N GLN A 134 3.63 -7.42 -22.25
CA GLN A 134 3.96 -8.76 -21.77
C GLN A 134 5.37 -9.21 -22.16
N ASP A 135 5.78 -9.00 -23.41
CA ASP A 135 7.13 -9.33 -23.89
C ASP A 135 8.22 -8.58 -23.11
N ALA A 136 8.05 -7.28 -22.90
CA ALA A 136 8.96 -6.46 -22.10
C ALA A 136 8.95 -6.86 -20.62
N PHE A 137 7.83 -7.36 -20.10
CA PHE A 137 7.73 -7.88 -18.74
C PHE A 137 8.57 -9.17 -18.58
N TYR A 138 8.43 -10.11 -19.51
CA TYR A 138 9.22 -11.35 -19.48
C TYR A 138 10.71 -11.09 -19.62
N LEU A 139 11.13 -10.24 -20.56
CA LEU A 139 12.54 -9.87 -20.72
C LEU A 139 13.14 -9.20 -19.47
N SER A 140 12.34 -8.51 -18.66
CA SER A 140 12.82 -7.86 -17.42
C SER A 140 13.03 -8.82 -16.24
N ARG A 141 12.64 -10.09 -16.38
CA ARG A 141 12.78 -11.13 -15.35
C ARG A 141 14.02 -12.01 -15.54
N TRP A 142 14.65 -11.94 -16.70
CA TRP A 142 15.93 -12.56 -17.02
C TRP A 142 17.07 -11.58 -16.76
#